data_fded2b35332ebf909ef520538a953ac8
#
_entry.id   fded2b35332ebf909ef520538a953ac8
#
_cell.length_a   1.000
_cell.length_b   1.000
_cell.length_c   1.000
_cell.angle_alpha   90.00
_cell.angle_beta   90.00
_cell.angle_gamma   90.00
#
_symmetry.space_group_name_H-M   'P 1'
#
loop_
_entity.id
_entity.type
_entity.pdbx_description
1 polymer ?
#
loop_
_entity_poly.entity_id
_entity_poly.type
_entity_poly.pdbx_seq_one_letter_code
_entity_poly.pdbx_strand_id
1 'polypeptide(L)'
;VIDLKSNVDEALKRDKFVKKVIVLKRTDNKVKMKRGRDVWWHDETAKVPGTHKPKFFDSEHPLFILYTSGSTGKPKGILHTTGGYMVNTYATCKYIFDMRDDDVYWCTADVGWITGHSYITYGPMLNGVTQVMYEGAPNFPDFSRFWQIIEEYGVTIFYTAPTAIRAFIKAGDELVDKHDLSSLRLLGTVGEPINPEAWMWYYNKIGGGRCPIVDTWWQTETGAIMISPMPGCTPIKPGTATLPFFGVDAAILDETGQECKANEGGRLVIRQPWPGMLRTIYRDKKRYKDTYWGDYPGMYTAGDGARRDRKGNFWIVGRLDDVLNVSGHRLGTAEVESALVAHKAVAEAAAVGRPHEIKGQAVVAFVTLKTGIEGTDELLKEVRNHVGKVIGAIAKPDDVYFTPALPKTRSGKIMRRLLKELVATGKATGNMTTLEDISVVKSLEKLVKKK
;
A
#
# COMPACT_ATOMS: atom_id res chain seq x y z
N VAL A 1 10.27 21.22 -4.94
CA VAL A 1 10.92 20.50 -6.06
C VAL A 1 11.79 19.40 -5.50
N ILE A 2 11.61 18.16 -5.99
CA ILE A 2 12.42 17.00 -5.59
C ILE A 2 13.53 16.82 -6.62
N ASP A 3 14.80 16.81 -6.18
CA ASP A 3 15.95 16.59 -7.05
C ASP A 3 16.14 15.10 -7.38
N LEU A 4 15.38 14.61 -8.36
CA LEU A 4 15.45 13.22 -8.81
C LEU A 4 16.81 12.90 -9.45
N LYS A 5 17.46 13.88 -10.09
CA LYS A 5 18.74 13.67 -10.76
C LYS A 5 19.88 13.36 -9.78
N SER A 6 19.88 13.97 -8.60
CA SER A 6 20.87 13.65 -7.55
C SER A 6 20.75 12.20 -7.06
N ASN A 7 19.52 11.68 -6.94
CA ASN A 7 19.28 10.28 -6.58
C ASN A 7 19.82 9.32 -7.64
N VAL A 8 19.63 9.66 -8.93
CA VAL A 8 20.19 8.89 -10.05
C VAL A 8 21.73 8.94 -10.02
N ASP A 9 22.33 10.10 -9.80
CA ASP A 9 23.78 10.25 -9.72
C ASP A 9 24.39 9.46 -8.56
N GLU A 10 23.70 9.42 -7.42
CA GLU A 10 24.14 8.61 -6.27
C GLU A 10 24.09 7.10 -6.60
N ALA A 11 22.99 6.64 -7.20
CA ALA A 11 22.85 5.24 -7.61
C ALA A 11 23.93 4.82 -8.61
N LEU A 12 24.31 5.72 -9.53
CA LEU A 12 25.29 5.46 -10.59
C LEU A 12 26.75 5.67 -10.17
N LYS A 13 27.06 6.03 -8.94
CA LYS A 13 28.44 6.13 -8.46
C LYS A 13 29.22 4.80 -8.59
N ARG A 14 28.52 3.69 -8.38
CA ARG A 14 29.09 2.33 -8.40
C ARG A 14 28.72 1.53 -9.66
N ASP A 15 27.87 2.09 -10.53
CA ASP A 15 27.41 1.45 -11.75
C ASP A 15 28.20 1.95 -12.97
N LYS A 16 28.76 1.01 -13.72
CA LYS A 16 29.48 1.28 -14.96
C LYS A 16 28.72 0.83 -16.21
N PHE A 17 27.56 0.21 -16.07
CA PHE A 17 26.80 -0.34 -17.19
C PHE A 17 25.90 0.70 -17.86
N VAL A 18 25.40 1.68 -17.10
CA VAL A 18 24.58 2.77 -17.65
C VAL A 18 25.42 3.71 -18.47
N LYS A 19 25.16 3.76 -19.77
CA LYS A 19 25.92 4.57 -20.74
C LYS A 19 25.33 5.94 -20.96
N LYS A 20 24.00 6.06 -20.87
CA LYS A 20 23.27 7.31 -21.08
C LYS A 20 22.22 7.51 -20.00
N VAL A 21 22.06 8.75 -19.56
CA VAL A 21 20.98 9.20 -18.67
C VAL A 21 20.24 10.30 -19.42
N ILE A 22 18.99 10.05 -19.75
CA ILE A 22 18.11 11.02 -20.41
C ILE A 22 17.41 11.83 -19.34
N VAL A 23 17.60 13.15 -19.34
CA VAL A 23 17.10 14.06 -18.31
C VAL A 23 16.02 14.95 -18.89
N LEU A 24 14.80 14.88 -18.32
CA LEU A 24 13.71 15.78 -18.65
C LEU A 24 13.80 17.05 -17.78
N LYS A 25 13.88 18.22 -18.42
CA LYS A 25 13.85 19.51 -17.76
C LYS A 25 12.40 19.90 -17.47
N ARG A 26 11.88 19.49 -16.31
CA ARG A 26 10.45 19.65 -15.95
C ARG A 26 10.15 20.95 -15.20
N THR A 27 11.04 21.37 -14.32
CA THR A 27 10.81 22.48 -13.37
C THR A 27 11.83 23.61 -13.52
N ASP A 28 12.62 23.62 -14.59
CA ASP A 28 13.66 24.59 -14.90
C ASP A 28 14.73 24.82 -13.80
N ASN A 29 14.76 23.99 -12.77
CA ASN A 29 15.82 24.05 -11.77
C ASN A 29 17.18 23.67 -12.37
N LYS A 30 18.25 24.19 -11.77
CA LYS A 30 19.62 23.86 -12.16
C LYS A 30 19.90 22.38 -11.88
N VAL A 31 20.21 21.63 -12.92
CA VAL A 31 20.54 20.21 -12.86
C VAL A 31 22.01 20.01 -13.24
N LYS A 32 22.75 19.26 -12.42
CA LYS A 32 24.15 18.91 -12.72
C LYS A 32 24.19 17.82 -13.79
N MET A 33 24.66 18.15 -14.98
CA MET A 33 24.82 17.25 -16.12
C MET A 33 26.24 16.69 -16.19
N LYS A 34 26.40 15.36 -16.27
CA LYS A 34 27.70 14.70 -16.46
C LYS A 34 27.97 14.55 -17.96
N ARG A 35 28.98 15.27 -18.44
CA ARG A 35 29.40 15.22 -19.86
C ARG A 35 29.68 13.77 -20.31
N GLY A 36 29.21 13.43 -21.51
CA GLY A 36 29.41 12.10 -22.13
C GLY A 36 28.37 11.04 -21.68
N ARG A 37 27.71 11.23 -20.53
CA ARG A 37 26.66 10.32 -20.04
C ARG A 37 25.26 10.93 -20.13
N ASP A 38 25.10 12.16 -19.65
CA ASP A 38 23.77 12.78 -19.50
C ASP A 38 23.43 13.59 -20.75
N VAL A 39 22.18 13.43 -21.19
CA VAL A 39 21.61 14.12 -22.36
C VAL A 39 20.24 14.65 -22.03
N TRP A 40 19.83 15.75 -22.66
CA TRP A 40 18.51 16.29 -22.46
C TRP A 40 17.46 15.53 -23.28
N TRP A 41 16.32 15.27 -22.70
CA TRP A 41 15.17 14.61 -23.34
C TRP A 41 14.76 15.33 -24.64
N HIS A 42 14.57 16.64 -24.59
CA HIS A 42 14.14 17.42 -25.73
C HIS A 42 15.16 17.43 -26.87
N ASP A 43 16.47 17.40 -26.56
CA ASP A 43 17.52 17.33 -27.59
C ASP A 43 17.55 15.97 -28.29
N GLU A 44 17.26 14.90 -27.56
CA GLU A 44 17.26 13.54 -28.12
C GLU A 44 15.95 13.26 -28.89
N THR A 45 14.81 13.71 -28.40
CA THR A 45 13.51 13.52 -29.07
C THR A 45 13.42 14.32 -30.37
N ALA A 46 14.06 15.48 -30.45
CA ALA A 46 14.12 16.27 -31.69
C ALA A 46 14.86 15.58 -32.85
N LYS A 47 15.68 14.55 -32.54
CA LYS A 47 16.49 13.82 -33.53
C LYS A 47 15.81 12.59 -34.11
N VAL A 48 14.65 12.21 -33.58
CA VAL A 48 13.94 10.97 -33.97
C VAL A 48 12.57 11.29 -34.56
N PRO A 49 12.05 10.43 -35.46
CA PRO A 49 10.72 10.61 -36.01
C PRO A 49 9.65 10.46 -34.92
N GLY A 50 8.55 11.20 -35.05
CA GLY A 50 7.41 11.13 -34.13
C GLY A 50 6.57 9.85 -34.23
N THR A 51 6.95 8.92 -35.10
CA THR A 51 6.23 7.65 -35.35
C THR A 51 7.13 6.47 -35.05
N HIS A 52 6.56 5.44 -34.40
CA HIS A 52 7.24 4.16 -34.18
C HIS A 52 6.25 3.01 -34.44
N LYS A 53 6.70 2.01 -35.19
CA LYS A 53 5.93 0.78 -35.38
C LYS A 53 6.08 -0.12 -34.16
N PRO A 54 4.98 -0.52 -33.49
CA PRO A 54 5.06 -1.46 -32.38
C PRO A 54 5.58 -2.82 -32.87
N LYS A 55 6.36 -3.49 -32.03
CA LYS A 55 6.81 -4.86 -32.29
C LYS A 55 5.91 -5.83 -31.53
N PHE A 56 5.58 -6.94 -32.16
CA PHE A 56 4.89 -8.05 -31.53
C PHE A 56 5.90 -8.94 -30.80
N PHE A 57 5.52 -9.39 -29.64
CA PHE A 57 6.30 -10.28 -28.80
C PHE A 57 5.45 -11.49 -28.39
N ASP A 58 6.12 -12.57 -28.00
CA ASP A 58 5.48 -13.70 -27.35
C ASP A 58 4.80 -13.25 -26.03
N SER A 59 3.70 -13.90 -25.65
CA SER A 59 2.99 -13.58 -24.40
C SER A 59 3.84 -13.76 -23.15
N GLU A 60 4.83 -14.64 -23.17
CA GLU A 60 5.79 -14.84 -22.08
C GLU A 60 7.05 -13.96 -22.20
N HIS A 61 7.09 -13.04 -23.17
CA HIS A 61 8.18 -12.08 -23.24
C HIS A 61 8.25 -11.21 -21.96
N PRO A 62 9.42 -11.04 -21.33
CA PRO A 62 9.58 -10.18 -20.16
C PRO A 62 9.06 -8.76 -20.41
N LEU A 63 8.16 -8.29 -19.54
CA LEU A 63 7.60 -6.94 -19.63
C LEU A 63 8.40 -5.95 -18.80
N PHE A 64 8.58 -6.27 -17.52
CA PHE A 64 9.38 -5.48 -16.59
C PHE A 64 9.92 -6.30 -15.42
N ILE A 65 10.89 -5.73 -14.73
CA ILE A 65 11.39 -6.19 -13.44
C ILE A 65 11.17 -5.05 -12.43
N LEU A 66 10.37 -5.30 -11.40
CA LEU A 66 10.13 -4.34 -10.33
C LEU A 66 10.71 -4.84 -9.02
N TYR A 67 11.59 -4.04 -8.42
CA TYR A 67 12.20 -4.38 -7.13
C TYR A 67 11.31 -4.01 -5.97
N THR A 68 11.07 -4.98 -5.08
CA THR A 68 10.35 -4.78 -3.81
C THR A 68 11.31 -4.88 -2.63
N SER A 69 11.04 -4.11 -1.58
CA SER A 69 11.73 -4.26 -0.30
C SER A 69 11.28 -5.58 0.35
N GLY A 70 12.13 -6.61 0.30
CA GLY A 70 11.83 -7.86 1.01
C GLY A 70 11.91 -7.66 2.53
N SER A 71 11.08 -8.39 3.29
CA SER A 71 11.14 -8.45 4.76
C SER A 71 12.51 -8.91 5.27
N THR A 72 13.26 -9.65 4.46
CA THR A 72 14.59 -10.21 4.76
C THR A 72 15.77 -9.33 4.32
N GLY A 73 15.56 -8.06 4.04
CA GLY A 73 16.62 -7.06 3.78
C GLY A 73 17.07 -6.90 2.33
N LYS A 74 17.33 -7.96 1.55
CA LYS A 74 17.72 -7.82 0.15
C LYS A 74 16.50 -7.64 -0.75
N PRO A 75 16.42 -6.58 -1.58
CA PRO A 75 15.31 -6.40 -2.51
C PRO A 75 15.13 -7.59 -3.46
N LYS A 76 13.88 -7.87 -3.84
CA LYS A 76 13.50 -8.91 -4.80
C LYS A 76 13.09 -8.26 -6.12
N GLY A 77 13.72 -8.63 -7.23
CA GLY A 77 13.33 -8.20 -8.57
C GLY A 77 12.21 -9.10 -9.10
N ILE A 78 10.97 -8.66 -8.99
CA ILE A 78 9.79 -9.39 -9.47
C ILE A 78 9.71 -9.24 -10.99
N LEU A 79 9.71 -10.37 -11.71
CA LEU A 79 9.62 -10.38 -13.16
C LEU A 79 8.19 -10.74 -13.58
N HIS A 80 7.60 -9.87 -14.38
CA HIS A 80 6.33 -10.11 -15.08
C HIS A 80 6.52 -10.23 -16.59
N THR A 81 5.63 -11.01 -17.22
CA THR A 81 5.58 -11.22 -18.67
C THR A 81 4.36 -10.52 -19.29
N THR A 82 4.40 -10.29 -20.59
CA THR A 82 3.52 -9.38 -21.30
C THR A 82 2.06 -9.82 -21.29
N GLY A 83 1.74 -10.99 -21.84
CA GLY A 83 0.38 -11.38 -22.12
C GLY A 83 -0.49 -11.58 -20.89
N GLY A 84 -0.03 -12.40 -19.94
CA GLY A 84 -0.81 -12.69 -18.74
C GLY A 84 -1.01 -11.47 -17.84
N TYR A 85 0.01 -10.60 -17.71
CA TYR A 85 -0.11 -9.36 -16.98
C TYR A 85 -1.13 -8.41 -17.61
N MET A 86 -1.10 -8.24 -18.94
CA MET A 86 -2.05 -7.40 -19.67
C MET A 86 -3.49 -7.89 -19.50
N VAL A 87 -3.73 -9.19 -19.67
CA VAL A 87 -5.06 -9.79 -19.49
C VAL A 87 -5.60 -9.52 -18.09
N ASN A 88 -4.75 -9.71 -17.07
CA ASN A 88 -5.16 -9.57 -15.67
C ASN A 88 -5.46 -8.11 -15.30
N THR A 89 -4.59 -7.17 -15.72
CA THR A 89 -4.81 -5.74 -15.46
C THR A 89 -6.00 -5.18 -16.22
N TYR A 90 -6.19 -5.61 -17.48
CA TYR A 90 -7.38 -5.26 -18.27
C TYR A 90 -8.67 -5.73 -17.58
N ALA A 91 -8.75 -7.03 -17.23
CA ALA A 91 -9.96 -7.61 -16.66
C ALA A 91 -10.31 -7.00 -15.29
N THR A 92 -9.31 -6.78 -14.42
CA THR A 92 -9.57 -6.18 -13.12
C THR A 92 -9.99 -4.71 -13.21
N CYS A 93 -9.45 -3.93 -14.16
CA CYS A 93 -9.94 -2.59 -14.46
C CYS A 93 -11.38 -2.63 -14.98
N LYS A 94 -11.67 -3.51 -15.93
CA LYS A 94 -13.00 -3.62 -16.54
C LYS A 94 -14.10 -3.99 -15.55
N TYR A 95 -13.84 -4.95 -14.65
CA TYR A 95 -14.90 -5.53 -13.81
C TYR A 95 -14.88 -5.00 -12.37
N ILE A 96 -13.71 -4.72 -11.77
CA ILE A 96 -13.63 -4.21 -10.39
C ILE A 96 -13.89 -2.72 -10.35
N PHE A 97 -13.30 -1.95 -11.28
CA PHE A 97 -13.58 -0.52 -11.38
C PHE A 97 -14.79 -0.22 -12.28
N ASP A 98 -15.40 -1.25 -12.91
CA ASP A 98 -16.53 -1.08 -13.83
C ASP A 98 -16.25 0.04 -14.85
N MET A 99 -15.02 0.04 -15.41
CA MET A 99 -14.56 1.12 -16.30
C MET A 99 -15.41 1.22 -17.57
N ARG A 100 -15.87 2.43 -17.87
CA ARG A 100 -16.72 2.81 -19.02
C ARG A 100 -16.01 3.85 -19.87
N ASP A 101 -16.46 4.02 -21.10
CA ASP A 101 -15.83 4.93 -22.07
C ASP A 101 -15.89 6.42 -21.65
N ASP A 102 -16.89 6.78 -20.86
CA ASP A 102 -17.14 8.15 -20.36
C ASP A 102 -16.51 8.43 -18.98
N ASP A 103 -15.82 7.44 -18.39
CA ASP A 103 -15.19 7.64 -17.08
C ASP A 103 -13.95 8.53 -17.17
N VAL A 104 -13.76 9.30 -16.07
CA VAL A 104 -12.50 9.94 -15.73
C VAL A 104 -11.94 9.26 -14.50
N TYR A 105 -10.92 8.45 -14.70
CA TYR A 105 -10.30 7.66 -13.66
C TYR A 105 -9.10 8.37 -13.04
N TRP A 106 -8.97 8.32 -11.72
CA TRP A 106 -7.81 8.86 -11.02
C TRP A 106 -7.28 7.88 -9.97
N CYS A 107 -6.06 7.37 -10.20
CA CYS A 107 -5.28 6.64 -9.22
C CYS A 107 -4.16 7.55 -8.69
N THR A 108 -4.07 7.70 -7.38
CA THR A 108 -3.09 8.59 -6.73
C THR A 108 -1.77 7.92 -6.37
N ALA A 109 -1.56 6.67 -6.80
CA ALA A 109 -0.32 5.94 -6.55
C ALA A 109 0.86 6.55 -7.32
N ASP A 110 2.07 6.35 -6.80
CA ASP A 110 3.30 6.68 -7.50
C ASP A 110 3.56 5.68 -8.63
N VAL A 111 3.95 6.19 -9.81
CA VAL A 111 4.22 5.36 -11.00
C VAL A 111 5.42 4.42 -10.82
N GLY A 112 6.28 4.66 -9.84
CA GLY A 112 7.42 3.80 -9.49
C GLY A 112 7.03 2.52 -8.74
N TRP A 113 5.78 2.36 -8.31
CA TRP A 113 5.26 1.19 -7.61
C TRP A 113 4.40 0.34 -8.52
N ILE A 114 4.15 -0.91 -8.11
CA ILE A 114 3.30 -1.82 -8.90
C ILE A 114 1.90 -1.26 -9.15
N THR A 115 1.33 -0.50 -8.21
CA THR A 115 0.02 0.14 -8.40
C THR A 115 0.07 1.14 -9.55
N GLY A 116 1.15 1.91 -9.68
CA GLY A 116 1.35 2.79 -10.82
C GLY A 116 1.50 2.04 -12.14
N HIS A 117 2.20 0.89 -12.14
CA HIS A 117 2.30 0.05 -13.33
C HIS A 117 0.93 -0.52 -13.71
N SER A 118 0.26 -1.22 -12.79
CA SER A 118 -0.99 -1.94 -13.08
C SER A 118 -2.18 -1.00 -13.30
N TYR A 119 -2.31 0.06 -12.49
CA TYR A 119 -3.53 0.86 -12.38
C TYR A 119 -3.34 2.36 -12.68
N ILE A 120 -2.20 2.76 -13.26
CA ILE A 120 -2.03 4.05 -13.93
C ILE A 120 -1.60 3.79 -15.37
N THR A 121 -0.57 2.94 -15.59
CA THR A 121 0.02 2.77 -16.92
C THR A 121 -0.71 1.72 -17.75
N TYR A 122 -0.79 0.46 -17.30
CA TYR A 122 -1.24 -0.64 -18.17
C TYR A 122 -2.76 -0.81 -18.17
N GLY A 123 -3.38 -1.06 -17.03
CA GLY A 123 -4.80 -1.41 -16.95
C GLY A 123 -5.74 -0.36 -17.50
N PRO A 124 -5.68 0.91 -17.06
CA PRO A 124 -6.56 1.96 -17.60
C PRO A 124 -6.34 2.23 -19.08
N MET A 125 -5.08 2.25 -19.56
CA MET A 125 -4.78 2.49 -20.97
C MET A 125 -5.27 1.34 -21.86
N LEU A 126 -5.21 0.10 -21.38
CA LEU A 126 -5.77 -1.06 -22.08
C LEU A 126 -7.31 -0.99 -22.19
N ASN A 127 -7.96 -0.33 -21.25
CA ASN A 127 -9.41 -0.10 -21.27
C ASN A 127 -9.80 1.18 -22.04
N GLY A 128 -8.83 2.00 -22.49
CA GLY A 128 -9.09 3.23 -23.23
C GLY A 128 -9.73 4.35 -22.41
N VAL A 129 -9.69 4.28 -21.09
CA VAL A 129 -10.35 5.24 -20.21
C VAL A 129 -9.51 6.52 -20.07
N THR A 130 -10.18 7.68 -19.97
CA THR A 130 -9.55 8.94 -19.62
C THR A 130 -9.04 8.89 -18.19
N GLN A 131 -7.80 9.33 -17.95
CA GLN A 131 -7.24 9.32 -16.60
C GLN A 131 -6.52 10.62 -16.24
N VAL A 132 -6.60 10.96 -14.96
CA VAL A 132 -5.84 12.06 -14.37
C VAL A 132 -4.48 11.56 -13.93
N MET A 133 -3.41 12.26 -14.33
CA MET A 133 -2.06 12.07 -13.81
C MET A 133 -1.65 13.33 -13.04
N TYR A 134 -1.44 13.18 -11.75
CA TYR A 134 -1.11 14.29 -10.87
C TYR A 134 0.35 14.24 -10.42
N GLU A 135 1.10 15.31 -10.72
CA GLU A 135 2.47 15.48 -10.27
C GLU A 135 2.49 16.37 -9.02
N GLY A 136 2.22 15.78 -7.88
CA GLY A 136 2.14 16.52 -6.62
C GLY A 136 2.00 15.61 -5.40
N ALA A 137 1.73 16.22 -4.27
CA ALA A 137 1.49 15.54 -2.99
C ALA A 137 0.08 15.88 -2.48
N PRO A 138 -0.55 15.01 -1.66
CA PRO A 138 -1.91 15.22 -1.18
C PRO A 138 -2.08 16.48 -0.33
N ASN A 139 -1.00 17.00 0.24
CA ASN A 139 -0.98 18.16 1.12
C ASN A 139 -0.37 19.42 0.46
N PHE A 140 -0.26 19.49 -0.87
CA PHE A 140 0.29 20.64 -1.56
C PHE A 140 -0.66 21.17 -2.65
N PRO A 141 -0.99 22.49 -2.65
CA PRO A 141 -0.58 23.51 -1.67
C PRO A 141 -1.19 23.30 -0.27
N ASP A 142 -2.31 22.60 -0.18
CA ASP A 142 -3.00 22.16 1.04
C ASP A 142 -3.79 20.87 0.80
N PHE A 143 -4.46 20.35 1.81
CA PHE A 143 -5.22 19.09 1.73
C PHE A 143 -6.55 19.19 0.95
N SER A 144 -6.92 20.36 0.41
CA SER A 144 -8.10 20.48 -0.46
C SER A 144 -7.77 20.14 -1.92
N ARG A 145 -6.48 20.06 -2.28
CA ARG A 145 -6.04 19.91 -3.68
C ARG A 145 -6.66 18.69 -4.39
N PHE A 146 -6.81 17.59 -3.71
CA PHE A 146 -7.40 16.39 -4.31
C PHE A 146 -8.87 16.60 -4.66
N TRP A 147 -9.59 17.31 -3.81
CA TRP A 147 -11.00 17.62 -4.02
C TRP A 147 -11.19 18.60 -5.17
N GLN A 148 -10.33 19.61 -5.28
CA GLN A 148 -10.28 20.51 -6.42
C GLN A 148 -10.07 19.75 -7.73
N ILE A 149 -9.16 18.80 -7.78
CA ILE A 149 -8.89 18.00 -8.98
C ILE A 149 -10.12 17.15 -9.35
N ILE A 150 -10.78 16.55 -8.38
CA ILE A 150 -12.01 15.76 -8.62
C ILE A 150 -13.10 16.64 -9.22
N GLU A 151 -13.33 17.80 -8.63
CA GLU A 151 -14.31 18.79 -9.11
C GLU A 151 -13.95 19.33 -10.51
N GLU A 152 -12.72 19.81 -10.69
CA GLU A 152 -12.25 20.45 -11.92
C GLU A 152 -12.26 19.51 -13.14
N TYR A 153 -11.87 18.25 -12.94
CA TYR A 153 -11.76 17.28 -14.03
C TYR A 153 -12.93 16.30 -14.10
N GLY A 154 -13.93 16.43 -13.23
CA GLY A 154 -15.10 15.56 -13.22
C GLY A 154 -14.72 14.09 -12.97
N VAL A 155 -13.81 13.83 -12.02
CA VAL A 155 -13.34 12.46 -11.73
C VAL A 155 -14.51 11.57 -11.30
N THR A 156 -14.68 10.44 -11.97
CA THR A 156 -15.78 9.49 -11.70
C THR A 156 -15.34 8.30 -10.85
N ILE A 157 -14.08 7.90 -10.97
CA ILE A 157 -13.48 6.78 -10.21
C ILE A 157 -12.23 7.28 -9.49
N PHE A 158 -12.22 7.18 -8.16
CA PHE A 158 -11.10 7.64 -7.34
C PHE A 158 -10.47 6.48 -6.56
N TYR A 159 -9.20 6.18 -6.84
CA TYR A 159 -8.45 5.06 -6.26
C TYR A 159 -7.23 5.55 -5.49
N THR A 160 -7.22 5.35 -4.17
CA THR A 160 -6.17 5.89 -3.29
C THR A 160 -5.82 4.94 -2.14
N ALA A 161 -4.82 5.32 -1.34
CA ALA A 161 -4.37 4.51 -0.21
C ALA A 161 -5.08 4.90 1.10
N PRO A 162 -5.36 3.95 2.01
CA PRO A 162 -5.89 4.23 3.35
C PRO A 162 -5.08 5.26 4.14
N THR A 163 -3.77 5.29 3.96
CA THR A 163 -2.89 6.31 4.55
C THR A 163 -3.26 7.73 4.11
N ALA A 164 -3.58 7.95 2.82
CA ALA A 164 -4.05 9.25 2.34
C ALA A 164 -5.41 9.61 2.95
N ILE A 165 -6.34 8.64 3.00
CA ILE A 165 -7.66 8.81 3.62
C ILE A 165 -7.52 9.26 5.08
N ARG A 166 -6.68 8.60 5.88
CA ARG A 166 -6.43 9.00 7.28
C ARG A 166 -5.80 10.39 7.39
N ALA A 167 -4.94 10.77 6.45
CA ALA A 167 -4.37 12.13 6.41
C ALA A 167 -5.45 13.18 6.13
N PHE A 168 -6.41 12.91 5.25
CA PHE A 168 -7.56 13.79 5.00
C PHE A 168 -8.51 13.88 6.20
N ILE A 169 -8.81 12.77 6.87
CA ILE A 169 -9.58 12.77 8.13
C ILE A 169 -8.91 13.68 9.18
N LYS A 170 -7.58 13.57 9.28
CA LYS A 170 -6.81 14.41 10.22
C LYS A 170 -6.83 15.90 9.85
N ALA A 171 -6.85 16.21 8.55
CA ALA A 171 -6.85 17.58 8.04
C ALA A 171 -8.17 18.31 8.28
N GLY A 172 -9.29 17.58 8.38
CA GLY A 172 -10.62 18.11 8.67
C GLY A 172 -11.58 18.06 7.49
N ASP A 173 -12.87 17.93 7.82
CA ASP A 173 -13.95 17.76 6.86
C ASP A 173 -14.24 19.04 6.06
N GLU A 174 -13.97 20.19 6.64
CA GLU A 174 -14.21 21.50 6.04
C GLU A 174 -13.43 21.75 4.74
N LEU A 175 -12.35 21.01 4.53
CA LEU A 175 -11.57 21.06 3.27
C LEU A 175 -12.26 20.28 2.15
N VAL A 176 -13.04 19.27 2.50
CA VAL A 176 -13.85 18.49 1.55
C VAL A 176 -15.13 19.25 1.19
N ASP A 177 -15.80 19.83 2.20
CA ASP A 177 -17.13 20.46 2.07
C ASP A 177 -17.17 21.66 1.12
N LYS A 178 -16.01 22.19 0.74
CA LYS A 178 -15.87 23.31 -0.20
C LYS A 178 -15.98 22.89 -1.68
N HIS A 179 -16.01 21.58 -1.95
CA HIS A 179 -15.88 21.03 -3.29
C HIS A 179 -17.06 20.14 -3.66
N ASP A 180 -17.45 20.20 -4.94
CA ASP A 180 -18.43 19.29 -5.51
C ASP A 180 -17.80 17.95 -5.93
N LEU A 181 -18.15 16.89 -5.19
CA LEU A 181 -17.69 15.54 -5.49
C LEU A 181 -18.80 14.68 -6.12
N SER A 182 -19.85 15.30 -6.67
CA SER A 182 -21.01 14.60 -7.24
C SER A 182 -20.67 13.78 -8.48
N SER A 183 -19.59 14.10 -9.18
CA SER A 183 -19.08 13.33 -10.30
C SER A 183 -18.61 11.92 -9.93
N LEU A 184 -18.17 11.70 -8.68
CA LEU A 184 -17.72 10.40 -8.21
C LEU A 184 -18.85 9.38 -8.27
N ARG A 185 -18.60 8.21 -8.84
CA ARG A 185 -19.50 7.05 -8.86
C ARG A 185 -18.92 5.81 -8.20
N LEU A 186 -17.58 5.72 -8.09
CA LEU A 186 -16.88 4.59 -7.48
C LEU A 186 -15.60 5.06 -6.77
N LEU A 187 -15.37 4.47 -5.60
CA LEU A 187 -14.17 4.67 -4.79
C LEU A 187 -13.38 3.37 -4.70
N GLY A 188 -12.07 3.47 -4.51
CA GLY A 188 -11.24 2.30 -4.29
C GLY A 188 -10.11 2.55 -3.30
N THR A 189 -9.66 1.47 -2.64
CA THR A 189 -8.55 1.48 -1.68
C THR A 189 -7.49 0.44 -2.02
N VAL A 190 -6.23 0.78 -1.75
CA VAL A 190 -5.07 -0.05 -2.11
C VAL A 190 -3.88 0.14 -1.18
N GLY A 191 -3.09 -0.92 -1.05
CA GLY A 191 -1.75 -0.88 -0.47
C GLY A 191 -1.65 -1.36 0.96
N GLU A 192 -2.71 -1.26 1.73
CA GLU A 192 -2.85 -1.78 3.09
C GLU A 192 -4.32 -2.03 3.43
N PRO A 193 -4.64 -2.86 4.44
CA PRO A 193 -6.02 -2.97 4.92
C PRO A 193 -6.53 -1.62 5.42
N ILE A 194 -7.78 -1.29 5.08
CA ILE A 194 -8.44 -0.09 5.60
C ILE A 194 -9.25 -0.45 6.84
N ASN A 195 -9.11 0.35 7.90
CA ASN A 195 -9.93 0.17 9.09
C ASN A 195 -11.38 0.66 8.85
N PRO A 196 -12.37 0.05 9.53
CA PRO A 196 -13.79 0.36 9.30
C PRO A 196 -14.15 1.83 9.43
N GLU A 197 -13.55 2.57 10.37
CA GLU A 197 -13.83 3.99 10.61
C GLU A 197 -13.38 4.85 9.42
N ALA A 198 -12.18 4.62 8.90
CA ALA A 198 -11.67 5.32 7.72
C ALA A 198 -12.49 4.94 6.48
N TRP A 199 -12.90 3.68 6.37
CA TRP A 199 -13.77 3.19 5.30
C TRP A 199 -15.13 3.90 5.34
N MET A 200 -15.77 4.01 6.53
CA MET A 200 -17.05 4.68 6.70
C MET A 200 -16.96 6.18 6.42
N TRP A 201 -15.87 6.83 6.84
CA TRP A 201 -15.64 8.24 6.50
C TRP A 201 -15.51 8.42 4.98
N TYR A 202 -14.73 7.55 4.32
CA TYR A 202 -14.53 7.58 2.87
C TYR A 202 -15.85 7.36 2.11
N TYR A 203 -16.66 6.40 2.58
CA TYR A 203 -17.99 6.12 2.03
C TYR A 203 -18.95 7.30 2.19
N ASN A 204 -19.07 7.83 3.40
CA ASN A 204 -20.06 8.88 3.71
C ASN A 204 -19.60 10.25 3.21
N LYS A 205 -18.35 10.64 3.49
CA LYS A 205 -17.85 11.99 3.25
C LYS A 205 -17.43 12.21 1.80
N ILE A 206 -16.67 11.29 1.23
CA ILE A 206 -16.16 11.41 -0.14
C ILE A 206 -17.17 10.81 -1.13
N GLY A 207 -17.71 9.65 -0.82
CA GLY A 207 -18.67 8.95 -1.66
C GLY A 207 -20.11 9.44 -1.53
N GLY A 208 -20.40 10.37 -0.60
CA GLY A 208 -21.75 10.88 -0.35
C GLY A 208 -22.76 9.80 0.04
N GLY A 209 -22.33 8.69 0.63
CA GLY A 209 -23.16 7.53 0.99
C GLY A 209 -23.69 6.73 -0.22
N ARG A 210 -23.27 7.04 -1.45
CA ARG A 210 -23.78 6.44 -2.71
C ARG A 210 -22.73 5.67 -3.50
N CYS A 211 -21.46 6.06 -3.41
CA CYS A 211 -20.38 5.41 -4.18
C CYS A 211 -19.95 4.11 -3.50
N PRO A 212 -20.02 2.95 -4.18
CA PRO A 212 -19.44 1.73 -3.62
C PRO A 212 -17.93 1.89 -3.47
N ILE A 213 -17.35 1.20 -2.47
CA ILE A 213 -15.90 1.13 -2.29
C ILE A 213 -15.40 -0.24 -2.68
N VAL A 214 -14.46 -0.30 -3.61
CA VAL A 214 -13.69 -1.52 -3.91
C VAL A 214 -12.42 -1.49 -3.07
N ASP A 215 -12.40 -2.30 -2.01
CA ASP A 215 -11.24 -2.52 -1.16
C ASP A 215 -10.43 -3.67 -1.73
N THR A 216 -9.23 -3.40 -2.24
CA THR A 216 -8.51 -4.31 -3.10
C THR A 216 -7.32 -4.96 -2.39
N TRP A 217 -7.26 -6.28 -2.39
CA TRP A 217 -6.06 -7.01 -1.98
C TRP A 217 -5.33 -7.59 -3.19
N TRP A 218 -4.06 -7.28 -3.27
CA TRP A 218 -3.11 -7.79 -4.25
C TRP A 218 -1.67 -7.40 -3.90
N GLN A 219 -0.71 -7.87 -4.67
CA GLN A 219 0.71 -7.69 -4.42
C GLN A 219 1.45 -7.37 -5.72
N THR A 220 2.70 -6.91 -5.61
CA THR A 220 3.61 -6.81 -6.78
C THR A 220 3.71 -8.15 -7.49
N GLU A 221 3.78 -9.23 -6.72
CA GLU A 221 3.88 -10.61 -7.16
C GLU A 221 2.63 -11.10 -7.92
N THR A 222 1.46 -10.63 -7.55
CA THR A 222 0.21 -11.03 -8.24
C THR A 222 -0.04 -10.28 -9.52
N GLY A 223 0.59 -9.13 -9.71
CA GLY A 223 0.49 -8.28 -10.90
C GLY A 223 -0.79 -7.46 -10.99
N ALA A 224 -1.89 -7.95 -10.44
CA ALA A 224 -3.19 -7.27 -10.40
C ALA A 224 -4.01 -7.74 -9.20
N ILE A 225 -5.21 -7.14 -9.02
CA ILE A 225 -6.14 -7.41 -7.93
C ILE A 225 -6.59 -8.87 -7.95
N MET A 226 -6.56 -9.51 -6.77
CA MET A 226 -6.93 -10.90 -6.57
C MET A 226 -8.21 -11.05 -5.75
N ILE A 227 -8.43 -10.17 -4.77
CA ILE A 227 -9.62 -10.19 -3.90
C ILE A 227 -10.16 -8.78 -3.81
N SER A 228 -11.42 -8.58 -4.14
CA SER A 228 -12.10 -7.27 -4.10
C SER A 228 -13.61 -7.43 -4.31
N PRO A 229 -14.46 -6.56 -3.78
CA PRO A 229 -15.84 -6.50 -4.21
C PRO A 229 -15.94 -6.04 -5.68
N MET A 230 -17.01 -6.44 -6.34
CA MET A 230 -17.39 -5.94 -7.67
C MET A 230 -18.66 -5.10 -7.54
N PRO A 231 -18.68 -3.86 -8.05
CA PRO A 231 -19.83 -2.97 -7.98
C PRO A 231 -21.12 -3.62 -8.53
N GLY A 232 -22.20 -3.48 -7.79
CA GLY A 232 -23.50 -4.06 -8.18
C GLY A 232 -23.65 -5.57 -8.01
N CYS A 233 -22.55 -6.30 -7.81
CA CYS A 233 -22.56 -7.78 -7.70
C CYS A 233 -22.24 -8.27 -6.28
N THR A 234 -21.33 -7.61 -5.59
CA THR A 234 -20.85 -8.04 -4.26
C THR A 234 -21.33 -7.07 -3.18
N PRO A 235 -22.01 -7.54 -2.12
CA PRO A 235 -22.27 -6.70 -0.96
C PRO A 235 -20.96 -6.19 -0.35
N ILE A 236 -20.82 -4.88 -0.25
CA ILE A 236 -19.64 -4.26 0.37
C ILE A 236 -19.73 -4.34 1.90
N LYS A 237 -18.60 -4.45 2.56
CA LYS A 237 -18.50 -4.55 4.02
C LYS A 237 -17.25 -3.81 4.50
N PRO A 238 -17.37 -2.83 5.41
CA PRO A 238 -16.24 -2.05 5.89
C PRO A 238 -15.07 -2.91 6.38
N GLY A 239 -13.87 -2.64 5.86
CA GLY A 239 -12.63 -3.31 6.25
C GLY A 239 -12.42 -4.72 5.69
N THR A 240 -13.20 -5.11 4.66
CA THR A 240 -13.00 -6.42 4.00
C THR A 240 -12.67 -6.29 2.52
N ALA A 241 -11.76 -7.13 2.04
CA ALA A 241 -11.53 -7.31 0.61
C ALA A 241 -12.62 -8.15 -0.08
N THR A 242 -13.56 -8.71 0.67
CA THR A 242 -14.72 -9.51 0.25
C THR A 242 -14.39 -10.82 -0.48
N LEU A 243 -14.62 -10.94 -1.78
CA LEU A 243 -14.54 -12.20 -2.51
C LEU A 243 -13.36 -12.24 -3.50
N PRO A 244 -12.80 -13.43 -3.77
CA PRO A 244 -11.81 -13.60 -4.83
C PRO A 244 -12.37 -13.18 -6.20
N PHE A 245 -11.52 -12.57 -7.00
CA PHE A 245 -11.83 -12.24 -8.39
C PHE A 245 -11.96 -13.51 -9.25
N PHE A 246 -12.56 -13.39 -10.42
CA PHE A 246 -12.75 -14.50 -11.34
C PHE A 246 -11.47 -15.29 -11.63
N GLY A 247 -11.53 -16.60 -11.48
CA GLY A 247 -10.39 -17.50 -11.68
C GLY A 247 -9.38 -17.54 -10.55
N VAL A 248 -9.59 -16.79 -9.47
CA VAL A 248 -8.72 -16.79 -8.27
C VAL A 248 -9.24 -17.80 -7.24
N ASP A 249 -8.50 -18.86 -6.99
CA ASP A 249 -8.80 -19.87 -5.98
C ASP A 249 -8.04 -19.56 -4.68
N ALA A 250 -8.55 -18.59 -3.90
CA ALA A 250 -7.96 -18.20 -2.64
C ALA A 250 -8.44 -19.08 -1.49
N ALA A 251 -7.51 -19.47 -0.60
CA ALA A 251 -7.81 -20.21 0.61
C ALA A 251 -7.01 -19.68 1.81
N ILE A 252 -7.44 -20.06 2.99
CA ILE A 252 -6.76 -19.75 4.25
C ILE A 252 -6.39 -21.06 4.92
N LEU A 253 -5.09 -21.30 5.08
CA LEU A 253 -4.57 -22.55 5.61
C LEU A 253 -3.91 -22.34 6.98
N ASP A 254 -4.04 -23.34 7.83
CA ASP A 254 -3.28 -23.44 9.08
C ASP A 254 -1.83 -23.90 8.81
N GLU A 255 -1.05 -24.06 9.87
CA GLU A 255 0.36 -24.49 9.77
C GLU A 255 0.53 -25.93 9.26
N THR A 256 -0.52 -26.75 9.33
CA THR A 256 -0.52 -28.13 8.84
C THR A 256 -0.94 -28.24 7.38
N GLY A 257 -1.38 -27.13 6.77
CA GLY A 257 -1.90 -27.07 5.40
C GLY A 257 -3.38 -27.40 5.28
N GLN A 258 -4.10 -27.49 6.40
CA GLN A 258 -5.56 -27.69 6.40
C GLN A 258 -6.28 -26.33 6.27
N GLU A 259 -7.44 -26.35 5.60
CA GLU A 259 -8.24 -25.13 5.45
C GLU A 259 -8.86 -24.74 6.79
N CYS A 260 -8.64 -23.48 7.20
CA CYS A 260 -9.20 -22.89 8.41
C CYS A 260 -10.72 -22.82 8.35
N LYS A 261 -11.37 -23.03 9.49
CA LYS A 261 -12.82 -22.82 9.63
C LYS A 261 -13.17 -21.32 9.52
N ALA A 262 -14.47 -21.06 9.35
CA ALA A 262 -14.96 -19.68 9.31
C ALA A 262 -14.56 -18.92 10.59
N ASN A 263 -14.03 -17.71 10.39
CA ASN A 263 -13.48 -16.77 11.38
C ASN A 263 -12.14 -17.21 12.04
N GLU A 264 -11.60 -18.36 11.70
CA GLU A 264 -10.25 -18.74 12.10
C GLU A 264 -9.22 -18.03 11.20
N GLY A 265 -8.16 -17.51 11.81
CA GLY A 265 -7.06 -16.87 11.11
C GLY A 265 -6.02 -17.88 10.65
N GLY A 266 -5.47 -17.65 9.47
CA GLY A 266 -4.44 -18.50 8.88
C GLY A 266 -3.62 -17.77 7.83
N ARG A 267 -2.88 -18.53 7.02
CA ARG A 267 -2.06 -18.05 5.93
C ARG A 267 -2.87 -17.98 4.64
N LEU A 268 -2.86 -16.83 4.00
CA LEU A 268 -3.51 -16.65 2.70
C LEU A 268 -2.66 -17.31 1.61
N VAL A 269 -3.30 -18.21 0.87
CA VAL A 269 -2.70 -18.91 -0.28
C VAL A 269 -3.60 -18.81 -1.51
N ILE A 270 -3.00 -18.91 -2.70
CA ILE A 270 -3.72 -19.07 -3.96
C ILE A 270 -3.40 -20.47 -4.50
N ARG A 271 -4.42 -21.31 -4.65
CA ARG A 271 -4.27 -22.73 -4.98
C ARG A 271 -4.00 -23.01 -6.44
N GLN A 272 -4.39 -22.09 -7.32
CA GLN A 272 -4.21 -22.25 -8.77
C GLN A 272 -3.44 -21.07 -9.35
N PRO A 273 -2.64 -21.28 -10.39
CA PRO A 273 -1.97 -20.17 -11.09
C PRO A 273 -2.98 -19.26 -11.79
N TRP A 274 -2.63 -17.99 -11.94
CA TRP A 274 -3.44 -16.98 -12.65
C TRP A 274 -2.57 -16.29 -13.72
N PRO A 275 -3.19 -15.66 -14.74
CA PRO A 275 -2.43 -15.12 -15.89
C PRO A 275 -1.34 -14.11 -15.50
N GLY A 276 -1.64 -13.19 -14.59
CA GLY A 276 -0.73 -12.12 -14.15
C GLY A 276 0.29 -12.53 -13.07
N MET A 277 0.41 -13.82 -12.74
CA MET A 277 1.36 -14.31 -11.74
C MET A 277 2.81 -13.98 -12.12
N LEU A 278 3.64 -13.58 -11.14
CA LEU A 278 5.08 -13.40 -11.34
C LEU A 278 5.70 -14.67 -11.95
N ARG A 279 6.68 -14.51 -12.80
CA ARG A 279 7.37 -15.67 -13.40
C ARG A 279 8.58 -16.12 -12.60
N THR A 280 9.25 -15.20 -11.92
CA THR A 280 10.41 -15.50 -11.08
C THR A 280 10.85 -14.27 -10.27
N ILE A 281 11.75 -14.47 -9.32
CA ILE A 281 12.65 -13.43 -8.83
C ILE A 281 13.84 -13.38 -9.77
N TYR A 282 14.11 -12.22 -10.36
CA TYR A 282 15.18 -12.03 -11.35
C TYR A 282 16.54 -12.47 -10.79
N ARG A 283 17.19 -13.40 -11.50
CA ARG A 283 18.48 -14.02 -11.15
C ARG A 283 18.51 -14.75 -9.79
N ASP A 284 17.33 -15.11 -9.23
CA ASP A 284 17.26 -15.81 -7.93
C ASP A 284 16.09 -16.81 -7.88
N LYS A 285 16.18 -17.85 -8.72
CA LYS A 285 15.17 -18.91 -8.82
C LYS A 285 15.00 -19.70 -7.52
N LYS A 286 16.09 -19.87 -6.75
CA LYS A 286 16.02 -20.56 -5.46
C LYS A 286 15.13 -19.79 -4.50
N ARG A 287 15.41 -18.50 -4.32
CA ARG A 287 14.61 -17.63 -3.46
C ARG A 287 13.15 -17.54 -3.90
N TYR A 288 12.87 -17.57 -5.22
CA TYR A 288 11.51 -17.62 -5.76
C TYR A 288 10.76 -18.86 -5.24
N LYS A 289 11.38 -20.04 -5.35
CA LYS A 289 10.77 -21.29 -4.87
C LYS A 289 10.60 -21.29 -3.35
N ASP A 290 11.63 -20.92 -2.62
CA ASP A 290 11.62 -20.95 -1.15
C ASP A 290 10.60 -19.93 -0.58
N THR A 291 10.46 -18.76 -1.21
CA THR A 291 9.58 -17.69 -0.69
C THR A 291 8.10 -17.95 -0.94
N TYR A 292 7.75 -18.45 -2.12
CA TYR A 292 6.35 -18.47 -2.54
C TYR A 292 5.74 -19.88 -2.63
N TRP A 293 6.59 -20.94 -2.61
CA TRP A 293 6.17 -22.32 -2.83
C TRP A 293 6.72 -23.29 -1.77
N GLY A 294 7.51 -22.77 -0.81
CA GLY A 294 8.18 -23.60 0.19
C GLY A 294 7.25 -24.12 1.26
N ASP A 295 6.31 -23.30 1.72
CA ASP A 295 5.43 -23.67 2.84
C ASP A 295 4.36 -24.69 2.41
N TYR A 296 3.74 -24.49 1.23
CA TYR A 296 2.69 -25.33 0.70
C TYR A 296 2.98 -25.69 -0.76
N PRO A 297 3.46 -26.92 -1.05
CA PRO A 297 3.80 -27.33 -2.41
C PRO A 297 2.64 -27.17 -3.39
N GLY A 298 2.90 -26.49 -4.51
CA GLY A 298 1.90 -26.24 -5.56
C GLY A 298 0.93 -25.08 -5.29
N MET A 299 1.03 -24.41 -4.13
CA MET A 299 0.18 -23.26 -3.81
C MET A 299 1.04 -22.01 -3.61
N TYR A 300 0.60 -20.89 -4.17
CA TYR A 300 1.28 -19.61 -3.95
C TYR A 300 1.00 -19.08 -2.54
N THR A 301 2.05 -18.87 -1.77
CA THR A 301 1.96 -18.30 -0.41
C THR A 301 2.14 -16.78 -0.47
N ALA A 302 1.09 -16.04 -0.10
CA ALA A 302 1.08 -14.59 -0.16
C ALA A 302 2.01 -13.91 0.89
N GLY A 303 2.28 -14.60 1.99
CA GLY A 303 2.95 -14.03 3.16
C GLY A 303 2.07 -13.05 3.94
N ASP A 304 0.77 -13.05 3.66
CA ASP A 304 -0.26 -12.31 4.38
C ASP A 304 -1.12 -13.26 5.22
N GLY A 305 -1.50 -12.81 6.42
CA GLY A 305 -2.51 -13.44 7.25
C GLY A 305 -3.90 -13.00 6.83
N ALA A 306 -4.84 -13.92 6.86
CA ALA A 306 -6.25 -13.64 6.57
C ALA A 306 -7.19 -14.52 7.40
N ARG A 307 -8.46 -14.13 7.47
CA ARG A 307 -9.57 -14.96 7.93
C ARG A 307 -10.75 -14.84 6.97
N ARG A 308 -11.61 -15.84 6.91
CA ARG A 308 -12.82 -15.83 6.09
C ARG A 308 -14.04 -15.93 7.00
N ASP A 309 -15.01 -15.05 6.84
CA ASP A 309 -16.25 -15.13 7.60
C ASP A 309 -17.20 -16.21 7.05
N ARG A 310 -18.32 -16.45 7.77
CA ARG A 310 -19.32 -17.47 7.36
C ARG A 310 -20.01 -17.17 6.03
N LYS A 311 -19.92 -15.93 5.52
CA LYS A 311 -20.45 -15.52 4.22
C LYS A 311 -19.40 -15.62 3.10
N GLY A 312 -18.19 -16.07 3.42
CA GLY A 312 -17.10 -16.22 2.47
C GLY A 312 -16.23 -14.99 2.29
N ASN A 313 -16.49 -13.87 2.99
CA ASN A 313 -15.69 -12.66 2.85
C ASN A 313 -14.30 -12.81 3.48
N PHE A 314 -13.27 -12.41 2.74
CA PHE A 314 -11.89 -12.40 3.17
C PHE A 314 -11.55 -11.10 3.91
N TRP A 315 -11.03 -11.25 5.10
CA TRP A 315 -10.45 -10.19 5.92
C TRP A 315 -8.94 -10.34 5.89
N ILE A 316 -8.25 -9.36 5.38
CA ILE A 316 -6.79 -9.34 5.38
C ILE A 316 -6.33 -8.76 6.72
N VAL A 317 -5.60 -9.56 7.48
CA VAL A 317 -5.15 -9.20 8.84
C VAL A 317 -3.80 -8.48 8.82
N GLY A 318 -3.05 -8.62 7.74
CA GLY A 318 -1.74 -7.99 7.54
C GLY A 318 -0.66 -9.02 7.23
N ARG A 319 0.61 -8.58 7.24
CA ARG A 319 1.76 -9.44 6.97
C ARG A 319 1.96 -10.45 8.09
N LEU A 320 2.31 -11.69 7.74
CA LEU A 320 2.62 -12.74 8.74
C LEU A 320 3.84 -12.38 9.60
N ASP A 321 4.83 -11.69 9.03
CA ASP A 321 5.99 -11.16 9.73
C ASP A 321 5.67 -9.97 10.68
N ASP A 322 4.46 -9.42 10.60
CA ASP A 322 3.94 -8.36 11.47
C ASP A 322 2.93 -8.88 12.52
N VAL A 323 2.63 -10.19 12.54
CA VAL A 323 1.79 -10.80 13.58
C VAL A 323 2.53 -10.78 14.92
N LEU A 324 1.81 -10.40 15.99
CA LEU A 324 2.30 -10.37 17.36
C LEU A 324 1.97 -11.69 18.06
N ASN A 325 2.93 -12.27 18.74
CA ASN A 325 2.73 -13.46 19.57
C ASN A 325 2.71 -13.07 21.05
N VAL A 326 1.52 -12.82 21.58
CA VAL A 326 1.32 -12.38 22.97
C VAL A 326 0.71 -13.49 23.78
N SER A 327 1.43 -14.01 24.77
CA SER A 327 0.98 -15.12 25.66
C SER A 327 0.41 -16.33 24.87
N GLY A 328 1.07 -16.69 23.77
CA GLY A 328 0.65 -17.80 22.92
C GLY A 328 -0.48 -17.50 21.93
N HIS A 329 -1.01 -16.29 21.93
CA HIS A 329 -2.04 -15.87 20.98
C HIS A 329 -1.43 -15.04 19.86
N ARG A 330 -1.92 -15.25 18.64
CA ARG A 330 -1.55 -14.47 17.46
C ARG A 330 -2.49 -13.28 17.31
N LEU A 331 -1.94 -12.07 17.40
CA LEU A 331 -2.65 -10.82 17.20
C LEU A 331 -2.13 -10.13 15.93
N GLY A 332 -3.03 -9.81 14.99
CA GLY A 332 -2.69 -8.98 13.85
C GLY A 332 -2.39 -7.55 14.29
N THR A 333 -1.25 -6.98 13.85
CA THR A 333 -0.97 -5.57 14.12
C THR A 333 -2.09 -4.66 13.61
N ALA A 334 -2.65 -4.99 12.45
CA ALA A 334 -3.77 -4.26 11.87
C ALA A 334 -5.03 -4.24 12.73
N GLU A 335 -5.31 -5.32 13.50
CA GLU A 335 -6.45 -5.38 14.44
C GLU A 335 -6.23 -4.42 15.61
N VAL A 336 -5.02 -4.42 16.18
CA VAL A 336 -4.66 -3.50 17.27
C VAL A 336 -4.69 -2.05 16.79
N GLU A 337 -4.14 -1.78 15.60
CA GLU A 337 -4.13 -0.46 14.97
C GLU A 337 -5.56 0.03 14.68
N SER A 338 -6.43 -0.84 14.18
CA SER A 338 -7.84 -0.54 13.96
C SER A 338 -8.55 -0.16 15.26
N ALA A 339 -8.36 -0.93 16.33
CA ALA A 339 -8.91 -0.60 17.63
C ALA A 339 -8.38 0.73 18.19
N LEU A 340 -7.12 1.05 17.97
CA LEU A 340 -6.55 2.35 18.36
C LEU A 340 -7.19 3.50 17.57
N VAL A 341 -7.34 3.35 16.26
CA VAL A 341 -7.94 4.38 15.38
C VAL A 341 -9.44 4.56 15.63
N ALA A 342 -10.14 3.54 16.12
CA ALA A 342 -11.55 3.65 16.54
C ALA A 342 -11.74 4.60 17.75
N HIS A 343 -10.68 4.94 18.46
CA HIS A 343 -10.74 5.93 19.52
C HIS A 343 -10.84 7.35 18.95
N LYS A 344 -11.81 8.16 19.45
CA LYS A 344 -12.14 9.51 18.94
C LYS A 344 -10.96 10.48 18.81
N ALA A 345 -9.92 10.33 19.65
CA ALA A 345 -8.76 11.20 19.68
C ALA A 345 -7.65 10.76 18.71
N VAL A 346 -7.70 9.53 18.17
CA VAL A 346 -6.62 8.94 17.36
C VAL A 346 -6.85 9.20 15.88
N ALA A 347 -5.83 9.68 15.19
CA ALA A 347 -5.84 9.85 13.73
C ALA A 347 -5.18 8.67 13.02
N GLU A 348 -4.04 8.18 13.54
CA GLU A 348 -3.28 7.09 12.94
C GLU A 348 -2.53 6.31 14.03
N ALA A 349 -2.32 5.03 13.81
CA ALA A 349 -1.58 4.19 14.74
C ALA A 349 -0.72 3.15 14.02
N ALA A 350 0.37 2.75 14.64
CA ALA A 350 1.17 1.60 14.27
C ALA A 350 1.46 0.75 15.50
N ALA A 351 1.27 -0.57 15.39
CA ALA A 351 1.57 -1.53 16.45
C ALA A 351 2.75 -2.41 16.07
N VAL A 352 3.61 -2.69 17.04
CA VAL A 352 4.77 -3.58 16.89
C VAL A 352 4.98 -4.42 18.15
N GLY A 353 5.65 -5.56 18.01
CA GLY A 353 6.07 -6.38 19.13
C GLY A 353 7.43 -6.00 19.66
N ARG A 354 7.55 -5.96 20.97
CA ARG A 354 8.83 -5.92 21.70
C ARG A 354 9.01 -7.25 22.45
N PRO A 355 10.20 -7.87 22.44
CA PRO A 355 10.45 -9.06 23.26
C PRO A 355 10.05 -8.86 24.73
N HIS A 356 9.40 -9.85 25.32
CA HIS A 356 8.93 -9.80 26.71
C HIS A 356 9.10 -11.18 27.36
N GLU A 357 9.74 -11.24 28.52
CA GLU A 357 10.15 -12.49 29.20
C GLU A 357 8.98 -13.45 29.49
N ILE A 358 7.82 -12.92 29.87
CA ILE A 358 6.66 -13.71 30.28
C ILE A 358 5.69 -13.92 29.11
N LYS A 359 5.42 -12.87 28.31
CA LYS A 359 4.39 -12.90 27.25
C LYS A 359 4.93 -13.35 25.89
N GLY A 360 6.24 -13.57 25.75
CA GLY A 360 6.93 -13.72 24.48
C GLY A 360 7.09 -12.37 23.77
N GLN A 361 5.99 -11.65 23.54
CA GLN A 361 6.00 -10.27 23.02
C GLN A 361 5.06 -9.37 23.82
N ALA A 362 5.49 -8.14 24.05
CA ALA A 362 4.67 -7.02 24.52
C ALA A 362 4.17 -6.20 23.32
N VAL A 363 2.95 -5.74 23.37
CA VAL A 363 2.37 -4.86 22.33
C VAL A 363 2.82 -3.43 22.58
N VAL A 364 3.49 -2.82 21.62
CA VAL A 364 3.90 -1.41 21.64
C VAL A 364 3.18 -0.65 20.53
N ALA A 365 2.51 0.44 20.89
CA ALA A 365 1.75 1.27 19.96
C ALA A 365 2.38 2.66 19.81
N PHE A 366 2.51 3.11 18.57
CA PHE A 366 2.82 4.49 18.22
C PHE A 366 1.56 5.14 17.65
N VAL A 367 1.14 6.25 18.23
CA VAL A 367 -0.17 6.87 17.97
C VAL A 367 0.00 8.33 17.58
N THR A 368 -0.61 8.71 16.47
CA THR A 368 -0.75 10.12 16.07
C THR A 368 -2.16 10.60 16.44
N LEU A 369 -2.23 11.66 17.20
CA LEU A 369 -3.50 12.27 17.61
C LEU A 369 -4.08 13.17 16.52
N LYS A 370 -5.40 13.37 16.55
CA LYS A 370 -6.09 14.35 15.71
C LYS A 370 -5.61 15.77 16.03
N THR A 371 -5.72 16.66 15.07
CA THR A 371 -5.35 18.08 15.24
C THR A 371 -6.12 18.70 16.41
N GLY A 372 -5.38 19.48 17.24
CA GLY A 372 -5.94 20.16 18.43
C GLY A 372 -6.07 19.28 19.67
N ILE A 373 -5.69 18.01 19.62
CA ILE A 373 -5.69 17.12 20.80
C ILE A 373 -4.27 16.97 21.35
N GLU A 374 -4.09 17.25 22.63
CA GLU A 374 -2.84 17.07 23.33
C GLU A 374 -2.73 15.68 23.97
N GLY A 375 -1.54 15.11 23.93
CA GLY A 375 -1.24 13.80 24.52
C GLY A 375 -0.99 13.93 26.01
N THR A 376 -1.97 13.55 26.84
CA THR A 376 -1.84 13.50 28.30
C THR A 376 -1.72 12.05 28.80
N ASP A 377 -1.28 11.86 30.04
CA ASP A 377 -1.23 10.54 30.67
C ASP A 377 -2.64 9.93 30.85
N GLU A 378 -3.65 10.74 31.04
CA GLU A 378 -5.04 10.32 31.11
C GLU A 378 -5.52 9.78 29.76
N LEU A 379 -5.25 10.53 28.69
CA LEU A 379 -5.58 10.10 27.32
C LEU A 379 -4.81 8.82 26.93
N LEU A 380 -3.56 8.68 27.35
CA LEU A 380 -2.77 7.48 27.12
C LEU A 380 -3.46 6.25 27.76
N LYS A 381 -3.91 6.39 29.02
CA LYS A 381 -4.66 5.33 29.74
C LYS A 381 -6.00 5.03 29.04
N GLU A 382 -6.71 6.07 28.59
CA GLU A 382 -8.00 5.94 27.88
C GLU A 382 -7.82 5.15 26.57
N VAL A 383 -6.88 5.56 25.71
CA VAL A 383 -6.56 4.89 24.44
C VAL A 383 -6.15 3.44 24.66
N ARG A 384 -5.28 3.19 25.63
CA ARG A 384 -4.83 1.84 26.00
C ARG A 384 -5.98 0.96 26.47
N ASN A 385 -6.87 1.48 27.31
CA ASN A 385 -8.03 0.75 27.82
C ASN A 385 -9.07 0.51 26.73
N HIS A 386 -9.20 1.42 25.77
CA HIS A 386 -10.10 1.27 24.62
C HIS A 386 -9.76 0.01 23.82
N VAL A 387 -8.47 -0.22 23.50
CA VAL A 387 -8.03 -1.45 22.81
C VAL A 387 -8.43 -2.69 23.60
N GLY A 388 -8.21 -2.67 24.94
CA GLY A 388 -8.62 -3.78 25.80
C GLY A 388 -10.11 -4.05 25.81
N LYS A 389 -10.97 -3.02 25.63
CA LYS A 389 -12.42 -3.17 25.50
C LYS A 389 -12.86 -3.71 24.15
N VAL A 390 -12.20 -3.28 23.07
CA VAL A 390 -12.58 -3.64 21.69
C VAL A 390 -12.13 -5.05 21.32
N ILE A 391 -10.90 -5.43 21.64
CA ILE A 391 -10.32 -6.72 21.26
C ILE A 391 -10.25 -7.69 22.44
N GLY A 392 -9.89 -7.19 23.61
CA GLY A 392 -9.65 -7.98 24.80
C GLY A 392 -8.34 -7.61 25.52
N ALA A 393 -8.21 -8.04 26.77
CA ALA A 393 -7.09 -7.67 27.64
C ALA A 393 -5.73 -8.05 27.06
N ILE A 394 -5.65 -9.11 26.26
CA ILE A 394 -4.43 -9.61 25.64
C ILE A 394 -3.84 -8.66 24.59
N ALA A 395 -4.70 -7.90 23.91
CA ALA A 395 -4.32 -6.95 22.87
C ALA A 395 -4.00 -5.55 23.43
N LYS A 396 -4.26 -5.32 24.72
CA LYS A 396 -3.99 -4.05 25.37
C LYS A 396 -2.53 -3.70 25.29
N PRO A 397 -2.14 -2.57 24.66
CA PRO A 397 -0.73 -2.19 24.52
C PRO A 397 -0.03 -2.07 25.89
N ASP A 398 1.15 -2.63 25.99
CA ASP A 398 2.00 -2.46 27.18
C ASP A 398 2.56 -1.04 27.23
N ASP A 399 2.98 -0.53 26.06
CA ASP A 399 3.45 0.84 25.89
C ASP A 399 2.66 1.55 24.77
N VAL A 400 2.35 2.83 25.00
CA VAL A 400 1.82 3.75 23.98
C VAL A 400 2.69 4.98 23.92
N TYR A 401 3.08 5.38 22.71
CA TYR A 401 3.86 6.58 22.43
C TYR A 401 3.04 7.51 21.52
N PHE A 402 2.73 8.71 22.02
CA PHE A 402 2.17 9.75 21.17
C PHE A 402 3.28 10.39 20.34
N THR A 403 3.09 10.42 19.02
CA THR A 403 4.07 10.96 18.07
C THR A 403 3.38 11.85 17.03
N PRO A 404 4.04 12.90 16.55
CA PRO A 404 3.45 13.77 15.52
C PRO A 404 3.30 13.06 14.17
N ALA A 405 4.15 12.07 13.86
CA ALA A 405 4.13 11.32 12.62
C ALA A 405 4.68 9.90 12.79
N LEU A 406 4.28 8.98 11.90
CA LEU A 406 4.82 7.63 11.79
C LEU A 406 5.86 7.55 10.66
N PRO A 407 6.89 6.69 10.77
CA PRO A 407 7.87 6.52 9.70
C PRO A 407 7.21 5.82 8.51
N LYS A 408 7.18 6.49 7.36
CA LYS A 408 6.53 6.01 6.13
C LYS A 408 7.50 5.96 4.97
N THR A 409 7.22 5.06 4.04
CA THR A 409 7.82 5.13 2.72
C THR A 409 7.23 6.32 1.95
N ARG A 410 7.88 6.74 0.87
CA ARG A 410 7.33 7.77 -0.05
C ARG A 410 5.97 7.40 -0.63
N SER A 411 5.60 6.13 -0.65
CA SER A 411 4.26 5.67 -1.02
C SER A 411 3.25 5.68 0.12
N GLY A 412 3.60 6.22 1.29
CA GLY A 412 2.74 6.32 2.47
C GLY A 412 2.66 5.06 3.34
N LYS A 413 3.35 3.96 2.98
CA LYS A 413 3.32 2.72 3.75
C LYS A 413 4.15 2.84 5.03
N ILE A 414 3.56 2.51 6.19
CA ILE A 414 4.25 2.53 7.48
C ILE A 414 5.40 1.52 7.51
N MET A 415 6.57 1.98 7.91
CA MET A 415 7.79 1.17 8.01
C MET A 415 7.91 0.52 9.39
N ARG A 416 7.03 -0.46 9.69
CA ARG A 416 6.98 -1.15 11.00
C ARG A 416 8.31 -1.78 11.39
N ARG A 417 9.12 -2.19 10.42
CA ARG A 417 10.46 -2.72 10.68
C ARG A 417 11.33 -1.74 11.48
N LEU A 418 11.31 -0.46 11.12
CA LEU A 418 12.06 0.57 11.86
C LEU A 418 11.51 0.77 13.27
N LEU A 419 10.20 0.68 13.47
CA LEU A 419 9.56 0.73 14.78
C LEU A 419 9.92 -0.50 15.63
N LYS A 420 9.96 -1.70 15.03
CA LYS A 420 10.41 -2.93 15.72
C LYS A 420 11.85 -2.82 16.18
N GLU A 421 12.76 -2.37 15.31
CA GLU A 421 14.17 -2.13 15.68
C GLU A 421 14.29 -1.12 16.82
N LEU A 422 13.52 -0.03 16.73
CA LEU A 422 13.54 1.04 17.70
C LEU A 422 13.12 0.57 19.11
N VAL A 423 12.02 -0.19 19.22
CA VAL A 423 11.55 -0.70 20.52
C VAL A 423 12.42 -1.82 21.07
N ALA A 424 13.15 -2.53 20.22
CA ALA A 424 14.06 -3.60 20.62
C ALA A 424 15.44 -3.07 21.05
N THR A 425 15.96 -2.04 20.41
CA THR A 425 17.37 -1.60 20.57
C THR A 425 17.53 -0.13 20.97
N GLY A 426 16.46 0.65 20.97
CA GLY A 426 16.48 2.11 21.16
C GLY A 426 17.02 2.91 19.96
N LYS A 427 17.33 2.24 18.85
CA LYS A 427 17.80 2.86 17.60
C LYS A 427 17.22 2.14 16.38
N ALA A 428 16.97 2.88 15.32
CA ALA A 428 16.62 2.34 14.02
C ALA A 428 17.84 2.44 13.10
N THR A 429 18.45 1.29 12.77
CA THR A 429 19.68 1.20 11.96
C THR A 429 19.47 0.59 10.59
N GLY A 430 18.30 0.04 10.32
CA GLY A 430 17.97 -0.63 9.09
C GLY A 430 17.92 0.28 7.85
N ASN A 431 17.70 -0.32 6.69
CA ASN A 431 17.66 0.41 5.42
C ASN A 431 16.54 1.49 5.42
N MET A 432 16.91 2.74 5.27
CA MET A 432 16.03 3.91 5.25
C MET A 432 15.90 4.55 3.85
N THR A 433 16.39 3.91 2.79
CA THR A 433 16.44 4.50 1.44
C THR A 433 15.06 4.85 0.87
N THR A 434 14.01 4.17 1.30
CA THR A 434 12.63 4.42 0.89
C THR A 434 11.86 5.31 1.86
N LEU A 435 12.47 5.73 2.97
CA LEU A 435 11.85 6.58 3.97
C LEU A 435 11.57 7.98 3.40
N GLU A 436 10.38 8.49 3.66
CA GLU A 436 9.94 9.81 3.22
C GLU A 436 10.68 10.93 3.96
N ASP A 437 10.72 10.83 5.31
CA ASP A 437 11.35 11.82 6.17
C ASP A 437 12.15 11.15 7.31
N ILE A 438 13.47 11.31 7.28
CA ILE A 438 14.37 10.78 8.30
C ILE A 438 14.22 11.47 9.66
N SER A 439 13.69 12.69 9.71
CA SER A 439 13.49 13.44 10.95
C SER A 439 12.49 12.76 11.88
N VAL A 440 11.50 12.07 11.31
CA VAL A 440 10.50 11.28 12.05
C VAL A 440 11.18 10.19 12.89
N VAL A 441 12.11 9.44 12.29
CA VAL A 441 12.84 8.38 12.99
C VAL A 441 13.67 8.94 14.14
N LYS A 442 14.39 10.05 13.90
CA LYS A 442 15.17 10.72 14.95
C LYS A 442 14.31 11.21 16.13
N SER A 443 13.09 11.68 15.83
CA SER A 443 12.13 12.10 16.86
C SER A 443 11.64 10.92 17.69
N LEU A 444 11.35 9.80 17.04
CA LEU A 444 10.93 8.56 17.69
C LEU A 444 12.05 7.94 18.55
N GLU A 445 13.32 8.01 18.12
CA GLU A 445 14.46 7.56 18.92
C GLU A 445 14.59 8.33 20.24
N LYS A 446 14.33 9.66 20.19
CA LYS A 446 14.32 10.48 21.41
C LYS A 446 13.15 10.13 22.33
N LEU A 447 11.99 9.83 21.74
CA LEU A 447 10.77 9.50 22.47
C LEU A 447 10.87 8.17 23.21
N VAL A 448 11.39 7.13 22.55
CA VAL A 448 11.55 5.79 23.14
C VAL A 448 12.63 5.75 24.21
N LYS A 449 13.70 6.55 24.10
CA LYS A 449 14.77 6.65 25.12
C LYS A 449 14.36 7.38 26.40
N LYS A 450 13.28 8.16 26.37
CA LYS A 450 12.79 8.90 27.55
C LYS A 450 11.94 8.03 28.51
N LYS A 451 11.57 6.84 28.10
CA LYS A 451 10.91 5.81 28.94
C LYS A 451 11.88 4.67 29.24
#